data_8f6874b9684615ba9e5a5c3c6dd6933a
#
_entry.id   8f6874b9684615ba9e5a5c3c6dd6933a
#
_cell.length_a   1.000
_cell.length_b   1.000
_cell.length_c   1.000
_cell.angle_alpha   90.00
_cell.angle_beta   90.00
_cell.angle_gamma   90.00
#
_symmetry.space_group_name_H-M   'P 1'
#
loop_
_entity.id
_entity.type
_entity.pdbx_description
1 polymer ?
#
loop_
_entity_poly.entity_id
_entity_poly.type
_entity_poly.pdbx_seq_one_letter_code
_entity_poly.pdbx_strand_id
1 'polypeptide(L)'
;MICSAKDARYISAAAYEATKSEVQARLGCIAVVSGKIIARGYNHYRTYSKDGLIGMSCSCHAEIDVLRKCLKQNVTKRIVLYIIRISRGGEFLCSMPCNKCFHCMKDFQIKSLIYTDASGNVIKTRFCNFTSDHKSKGELAIIRQNLLSN
;
A
#
# COMPACT_ATOMS: atom_id res chain seq x y z
N MET A 1 -2.69 -15.87 10.54
CA MET A 1 -1.71 -16.66 9.77
C MET A 1 -0.31 -16.30 10.22
N ILE A 2 0.58 -17.27 10.24
CA ILE A 2 1.98 -17.08 10.68
C ILE A 2 2.82 -16.72 9.44
N CYS A 3 3.71 -15.75 9.59
CA CYS A 3 4.62 -15.34 8.52
C CYS A 3 5.78 -16.32 8.38
N SER A 4 6.10 -16.69 7.14
CA SER A 4 7.21 -17.57 6.79
C SER A 4 8.54 -16.81 6.68
N ALA A 5 9.65 -17.55 6.50
CA ALA A 5 10.95 -16.94 6.22
C ALA A 5 10.92 -16.14 4.90
N LYS A 6 10.16 -16.60 3.89
CA LYS A 6 9.96 -15.84 2.65
C LYS A 6 9.23 -14.54 2.92
N ASP A 7 8.19 -14.57 3.77
CA ASP A 7 7.47 -13.36 4.15
C ASP A 7 8.43 -12.35 4.80
N ALA A 8 9.33 -12.79 5.66
CA ALA A 8 10.31 -11.91 6.30
C ALA A 8 11.20 -11.19 5.28
N ARG A 9 11.63 -11.87 4.21
CA ARG A 9 12.41 -11.25 3.14
C ARG A 9 11.60 -10.22 2.36
N TYR A 10 10.34 -10.51 2.06
CA TYR A 10 9.47 -9.59 1.35
C TYR A 10 9.10 -8.39 2.22
N ILE A 11 8.91 -8.59 3.53
CA ILE A 11 8.68 -7.51 4.49
C ILE A 11 9.89 -6.57 4.51
N SER A 12 11.11 -7.12 4.55
CA SER A 12 12.34 -6.33 4.49
C SER A 12 12.45 -5.55 3.18
N ALA A 13 12.06 -6.16 2.05
CA ALA A 13 12.07 -5.49 0.76
C ALA A 13 11.07 -4.31 0.73
N ALA A 14 9.88 -4.49 1.28
CA ALA A 14 8.89 -3.42 1.38
C ALA A 14 9.37 -2.29 2.31
N ALA A 15 9.98 -2.64 3.44
CA ALA A 15 10.56 -1.66 4.36
C ALA A 15 11.69 -0.85 3.68
N TYR A 16 12.51 -1.51 2.86
CA TYR A 16 13.55 -0.84 2.08
C TYR A 16 12.94 0.17 1.12
N GLU A 17 11.87 -0.19 0.41
CA GLU A 17 11.18 0.76 -0.47
C GLU A 17 10.65 1.96 0.30
N ALA A 18 10.16 1.78 1.52
CA ALA A 18 9.69 2.88 2.36
C ALA A 18 10.80 3.91 2.64
N THR A 19 12.06 3.49 2.68
CA THR A 19 13.20 4.42 2.91
C THR A 19 13.35 5.44 1.78
N LYS A 20 12.82 5.16 0.61
CA LYS A 20 12.90 6.04 -0.56
C LYS A 20 11.86 7.15 -0.54
N SER A 21 10.85 7.05 0.30
CA SER A 21 9.76 8.03 0.36
C SER A 21 10.20 9.33 1.00
N GLU A 22 9.82 10.46 0.40
CA GLU A 22 10.01 11.80 0.93
C GLU A 22 8.78 12.29 1.69
N VAL A 23 7.69 11.53 1.65
CA VAL A 23 6.45 11.84 2.37
C VAL A 23 6.68 11.64 3.87
N GLN A 24 6.00 12.43 4.70
CA GLN A 24 6.15 12.35 6.15
C GLN A 24 5.88 10.95 6.69
N ALA A 25 4.81 10.31 6.23
CA ALA A 25 4.50 8.91 6.53
C ALA A 25 5.13 8.05 5.43
N ARG A 26 6.24 7.38 5.72
CA ARG A 26 7.00 6.61 4.73
C ARG A 26 6.46 5.19 4.62
N LEU A 27 5.87 4.88 3.47
CA LEU A 27 5.33 3.55 3.16
C LEU A 27 6.03 2.95 1.95
N GLY A 28 6.29 1.66 2.04
CA GLY A 28 6.78 0.86 0.92
C GLY A 28 5.83 -0.30 0.66
N CYS A 29 5.77 -0.72 -0.58
CA CYS A 29 4.94 -1.84 -1.00
C CYS A 29 5.66 -2.66 -2.05
N ILE A 30 5.51 -3.98 -2.00
CA ILE A 30 5.93 -4.87 -3.08
C ILE A 30 4.78 -5.79 -3.45
N ALA A 31 4.76 -6.17 -4.73
CA ALA A 31 3.84 -7.17 -5.25
C ALA A 31 4.62 -8.44 -5.58
N VAL A 32 4.14 -9.56 -5.06
CA VAL A 32 4.74 -10.87 -5.26
C VAL A 32 3.76 -11.77 -6.00
N VAL A 33 4.24 -12.40 -7.08
CA VAL A 33 3.47 -13.35 -7.87
C VAL A 33 4.32 -14.60 -8.06
N SER A 34 3.78 -15.76 -7.70
CA SER A 34 4.47 -17.05 -7.86
C SER A 34 5.89 -17.03 -7.25
N GLY A 35 6.03 -16.41 -6.08
CA GLY A 35 7.30 -16.35 -5.34
C GLY A 35 8.31 -15.35 -5.86
N LYS A 36 7.92 -14.47 -6.80
CA LYS A 36 8.81 -13.45 -7.36
C LYS A 36 8.26 -12.06 -7.13
N ILE A 37 9.13 -11.12 -6.78
CA ILE A 37 8.78 -9.70 -6.69
C ILE A 37 8.64 -9.18 -8.13
N ILE A 38 7.43 -8.74 -8.50
CA ILE A 38 7.14 -8.23 -9.84
C ILE A 38 7.02 -6.72 -9.90
N ALA A 39 6.80 -6.08 -8.76
CA ALA A 39 6.69 -4.62 -8.68
C ALA A 39 7.10 -4.15 -7.29
N ARG A 40 7.71 -2.97 -7.24
CA ARG A 40 8.14 -2.30 -6.02
C ARG A 40 7.67 -0.85 -6.08
N GLY A 41 7.30 -0.30 -4.96
CA GLY A 41 6.86 1.09 -4.90
C GLY A 41 6.89 1.68 -3.51
N TYR A 42 6.77 2.98 -3.46
CA TYR A 42 6.69 3.74 -2.21
C TYR A 42 5.78 4.95 -2.43
N ASN A 43 5.27 5.52 -1.35
CA ASN A 43 4.39 6.68 -1.48
C ASN A 43 5.18 7.94 -1.86
N HIS A 44 4.56 8.79 -2.68
CA HIS A 44 5.16 10.02 -3.19
C HIS A 44 4.09 11.07 -3.45
N TYR A 45 4.50 12.27 -3.84
CA TYR A 45 3.59 13.43 -3.95
C TYR A 45 2.83 13.56 -5.28
N ARG A 46 2.89 12.56 -6.15
CA ARG A 46 2.13 12.60 -7.40
C ARG A 46 0.62 12.55 -7.08
N THR A 47 -0.16 13.46 -7.70
CA THR A 47 -1.59 13.61 -7.41
C THR A 47 -2.51 13.21 -8.56
N TYR A 48 -1.95 12.85 -9.71
CA TYR A 48 -2.73 12.53 -10.90
C TYR A 48 -2.04 11.49 -11.78
N SER A 49 -2.84 10.65 -12.45
CA SER A 49 -2.35 9.75 -13.50
C SER A 49 -3.43 9.56 -14.55
N LYS A 50 -2.99 9.32 -15.82
CA LYS A 50 -3.90 9.10 -16.94
C LYS A 50 -4.72 7.81 -16.78
N ASP A 51 -4.20 6.81 -16.09
CA ASP A 51 -4.91 5.54 -15.85
C ASP A 51 -6.00 5.67 -14.79
N GLY A 52 -6.15 6.84 -14.16
CA GLY A 52 -7.18 7.10 -13.16
C GLY A 52 -6.90 6.53 -11.79
N LEU A 53 -5.79 5.81 -11.58
CA LEU A 53 -5.47 5.19 -10.29
C LEU A 53 -4.96 6.20 -9.26
N ILE A 54 -4.34 7.29 -9.71
CA ILE A 54 -3.93 8.41 -8.85
C ILE A 54 -4.88 9.57 -9.07
N GLY A 55 -5.57 9.97 -8.01
CA GLY A 55 -6.49 11.10 -8.05
C GLY A 55 -7.18 11.27 -6.71
N MET A 56 -7.80 12.42 -6.50
CA MET A 56 -8.54 12.73 -5.27
C MET A 56 -7.74 12.49 -3.98
N SER A 57 -6.42 12.71 -4.04
CA SER A 57 -5.53 12.52 -2.91
C SER A 57 -4.39 13.54 -2.96
N CYS A 58 -3.81 13.83 -1.80
CA CYS A 58 -2.65 14.73 -1.69
C CYS A 58 -1.35 14.05 -2.15
N SER A 59 -1.35 12.73 -2.27
CA SER A 59 -0.18 11.95 -2.64
C SER A 59 -0.59 10.63 -3.25
N CYS A 60 0.35 9.97 -3.92
CA CYS A 60 0.19 8.59 -4.38
C CYS A 60 0.61 7.66 -3.26
N HIS A 61 -0.26 6.76 -2.84
CA HIS A 61 0.05 5.75 -1.83
C HIS A 61 0.93 4.65 -2.42
N ALA A 62 1.70 3.96 -1.57
CA ALA A 62 2.62 2.91 -2.01
C ALA A 62 1.89 1.78 -2.73
N GLU A 63 0.72 1.38 -2.24
CA GLU A 63 -0.11 0.34 -2.85
C GLU A 63 -0.53 0.72 -4.26
N ILE A 64 -0.96 1.96 -4.46
CA ILE A 64 -1.38 2.47 -5.77
C ILE A 64 -0.19 2.49 -6.73
N ASP A 65 0.99 2.92 -6.26
CA ASP A 65 2.21 2.93 -7.07
C ASP A 65 2.53 1.54 -7.60
N VAL A 66 2.44 0.53 -6.73
CA VAL A 66 2.68 -0.88 -7.10
C VAL A 66 1.58 -1.40 -8.03
N LEU A 67 0.31 -1.14 -7.74
CA LEU A 67 -0.80 -1.61 -8.57
C LEU A 67 -0.74 -1.03 -9.98
N ARG A 68 -0.33 0.23 -10.13
CA ARG A 68 -0.11 0.82 -11.46
C ARG A 68 0.97 0.08 -12.24
N LYS A 69 2.05 -0.33 -11.58
CA LYS A 69 3.11 -1.12 -12.21
C LYS A 69 2.62 -2.51 -12.61
N CYS A 70 1.79 -3.13 -11.77
CA CYS A 70 1.14 -4.40 -12.12
C CYS A 70 0.22 -4.26 -13.32
N LEU A 71 -0.56 -3.17 -13.38
CA LEU A 71 -1.44 -2.91 -14.51
C LEU A 71 -0.66 -2.79 -15.83
N LYS A 72 0.46 -2.08 -15.82
CA LYS A 72 1.32 -1.94 -17.00
C LYS A 72 1.92 -3.27 -17.46
N GLN A 73 2.14 -4.21 -16.55
CA GLN A 73 2.68 -5.53 -16.85
C GLN A 73 1.60 -6.54 -17.28
N ASN A 74 0.31 -6.14 -17.28
CA ASN A 74 -0.82 -7.01 -17.57
C ASN A 74 -0.80 -8.28 -16.72
N VAL A 75 -0.61 -8.14 -15.41
CA VAL A 75 -0.54 -9.26 -14.48
C VAL A 75 -1.89 -9.98 -14.43
N THR A 76 -1.90 -11.29 -14.71
CA THR A 76 -3.12 -12.12 -14.72
C THR A 76 -3.18 -13.10 -13.55
N LYS A 77 -2.06 -13.33 -12.85
CA LYS A 77 -1.98 -14.23 -11.70
C LYS A 77 -2.29 -13.47 -10.42
N ARG A 78 -2.60 -14.22 -9.36
CA ARG A 78 -2.95 -13.65 -8.05
C ARG A 78 -1.72 -13.01 -7.39
N ILE A 79 -1.93 -11.83 -6.82
CA ILE A 79 -0.89 -10.97 -6.26
C ILE A 79 -0.94 -11.03 -4.74
N VAL A 80 0.24 -11.12 -4.12
CA VAL A 80 0.40 -10.92 -2.68
C VAL A 80 1.07 -9.56 -2.48
N LEU A 81 0.44 -8.68 -1.71
CA LEU A 81 0.97 -7.35 -1.43
C LEU A 81 1.58 -7.32 -0.02
N TYR A 82 2.79 -6.79 0.07
CA TYR A 82 3.49 -6.51 1.34
C TYR A 82 3.58 -5.01 1.49
N ILE A 83 2.98 -4.47 2.55
CA ILE A 83 2.84 -3.03 2.76
C ILE A 83 3.42 -2.70 4.13
N ILE A 84 4.50 -1.93 4.16
CA ILE A 84 5.21 -1.62 5.40
C ILE A 84 5.39 -0.11 5.52
N ARG A 85 5.10 0.41 6.71
CA ARG A 85 5.38 1.80 7.07
C ARG A 85 6.49 1.81 8.11
N ILE A 86 7.46 2.71 7.93
CA ILE A 86 8.57 2.85 8.86
C ILE A 86 8.63 4.27 9.44
N SER A 87 9.06 4.36 10.70
CA SER A 87 9.44 5.61 11.34
C SER A 87 10.82 6.06 10.84
N ARG A 88 11.25 7.25 11.23
CA ARG A 88 12.60 7.72 10.94
C ARG A 88 13.68 6.84 11.58
N GLY A 89 13.36 6.21 12.71
CA GLY A 89 14.25 5.26 13.39
C GLY A 89 14.22 3.84 12.82
N GLY A 90 13.39 3.59 11.79
CA GLY A 90 13.28 2.27 11.17
C GLY A 90 12.29 1.34 11.86
N GLU A 91 11.52 1.81 12.82
CA GLU A 91 10.49 1.01 13.49
C GLU A 91 9.26 0.87 12.60
N PHE A 92 8.59 -0.29 12.68
CA PHE A 92 7.36 -0.54 11.95
C PHE A 92 6.18 0.20 12.59
N LEU A 93 5.44 0.94 11.76
CA LEU A 93 4.23 1.65 12.14
C LEU A 93 3.04 1.04 11.40
N CYS A 94 1.82 1.46 11.77
CA CYS A 94 0.61 0.96 11.12
C CYS A 94 0.63 1.25 9.61
N SER A 95 0.50 0.19 8.82
CA SER A 95 0.47 0.26 7.36
C SER A 95 -0.81 -0.32 6.78
N MET A 96 -1.88 -0.41 7.58
CA MET A 96 -3.17 -0.89 7.09
C MET A 96 -3.63 -0.05 5.89
N PRO A 97 -3.97 -0.68 4.76
CA PRO A 97 -4.48 0.06 3.60
C PRO A 97 -5.71 0.89 3.94
N CYS A 98 -5.76 2.11 3.40
CA CYS A 98 -6.93 2.95 3.55
C CYS A 98 -8.07 2.45 2.65
N ASN A 99 -9.28 3.00 2.85
CA ASN A 99 -10.46 2.56 2.10
C ASN A 99 -10.31 2.75 0.59
N LYS A 100 -9.66 3.81 0.13
CA LYS A 100 -9.43 4.05 -1.30
C LYS A 100 -8.49 3.02 -1.91
N CYS A 101 -7.39 2.70 -1.22
CA CYS A 101 -6.48 1.65 -1.67
C CYS A 101 -7.18 0.30 -1.69
N PHE A 102 -7.99 0.01 -0.67
CA PHE A 102 -8.78 -1.22 -0.62
C PHE A 102 -9.73 -1.33 -1.81
N HIS A 103 -10.47 -0.27 -2.14
CA HIS A 103 -11.38 -0.26 -3.29
C HIS A 103 -10.63 -0.42 -4.61
N CYS A 104 -9.46 0.20 -4.75
CA CYS A 104 -8.61 0.02 -5.92
C CYS A 104 -8.15 -1.44 -6.06
N MET A 105 -7.76 -2.07 -4.95
CA MET A 105 -7.32 -3.46 -4.93
C MET A 105 -8.38 -4.43 -5.45
N LYS A 106 -9.67 -4.10 -5.32
CA LYS A 106 -10.76 -4.95 -5.80
C LYS A 106 -10.77 -5.14 -7.32
N ASP A 107 -10.15 -4.21 -8.06
CA ASP A 107 -10.03 -4.32 -9.52
C ASP A 107 -8.86 -5.20 -9.95
N PHE A 108 -8.11 -5.74 -9.00
CA PHE A 108 -6.97 -6.63 -9.24
C PHE A 108 -7.22 -7.99 -8.60
N GLN A 109 -6.46 -8.99 -9.02
CA GLN A 109 -6.54 -10.33 -8.43
C GLN A 109 -5.60 -10.40 -7.23
N ILE A 110 -6.03 -9.90 -6.09
CA ILE A 110 -5.24 -9.92 -4.86
C ILE A 110 -5.56 -11.20 -4.08
N LYS A 111 -4.51 -11.95 -3.74
CA LYS A 111 -4.62 -13.16 -2.93
C LYS A 111 -4.59 -12.84 -1.44
N SER A 112 -3.58 -12.10 -1.02
CA SER A 112 -3.30 -11.84 0.40
C SER A 112 -2.65 -10.47 0.57
N LEU A 113 -2.82 -9.92 1.77
CA LEU A 113 -2.15 -8.70 2.22
C LEU A 113 -1.31 -9.01 3.45
N ILE A 114 -0.11 -8.47 3.50
CA ILE A 114 0.74 -8.46 4.68
C ILE A 114 1.03 -7.00 5.02
N TYR A 115 0.66 -6.59 6.22
CA TYR A 115 0.82 -5.21 6.68
C TYR A 115 1.07 -5.20 8.19
N THR A 116 1.30 -4.03 8.76
CA THR A 116 1.50 -3.88 10.20
C THR A 116 0.31 -3.16 10.82
N ASP A 117 -0.10 -3.61 12.01
CA ASP A 117 -1.19 -3.00 12.77
C ASP A 117 -0.69 -1.80 13.61
N ALA A 118 -1.60 -1.21 14.40
CA ALA A 118 -1.29 -0.05 15.24
C ALA A 118 -0.25 -0.35 16.32
N SER A 119 -0.10 -1.62 16.71
CA SER A 119 0.91 -2.06 17.69
C SER A 119 2.26 -2.43 17.05
N GLY A 120 2.37 -2.32 15.72
CA GLY A 120 3.58 -2.70 14.98
C GLY A 120 3.69 -4.19 14.69
N ASN A 121 2.64 -4.98 14.97
CA ASN A 121 2.61 -6.41 14.69
C ASN A 121 2.34 -6.66 13.21
N VAL A 122 3.00 -7.67 12.64
CA VAL A 122 2.77 -8.07 11.24
C VAL A 122 1.50 -8.90 11.16
N ILE A 123 0.60 -8.47 10.30
CA ILE A 123 -0.69 -9.15 10.03
C ILE A 123 -0.63 -9.71 8.61
N LYS A 124 -0.97 -10.99 8.49
CA LYS A 124 -1.12 -11.66 7.20
C LYS A 124 -2.57 -12.12 7.07
N THR A 125 -3.27 -11.64 6.05
CA THR A 125 -4.68 -11.97 5.85
C THR A 125 -4.99 -12.25 4.38
N ARG A 126 -5.96 -13.12 4.12
CA ARG A 126 -6.48 -13.29 2.78
C ARG A 126 -7.29 -12.05 2.39
N PHE A 127 -7.16 -11.63 1.14
CA PHE A 127 -7.86 -10.43 0.67
C PHE A 127 -9.39 -10.55 0.82
N CYS A 128 -9.95 -11.73 0.62
CA CYS A 128 -11.40 -11.95 0.76
C CYS A 128 -11.90 -11.71 2.20
N ASN A 129 -11.02 -11.77 3.19
CA ASN A 129 -11.34 -11.55 4.60
C ASN A 129 -10.97 -10.13 5.08
N PHE A 130 -10.49 -9.28 4.18
CA PHE A 130 -10.03 -7.93 4.52
C PHE A 130 -11.08 -6.90 4.11
N THR A 131 -11.34 -5.94 4.99
CA THR A 131 -12.11 -4.75 4.68
C THR A 131 -11.46 -3.55 5.36
N SER A 132 -11.60 -2.37 4.78
CA SER A 132 -11.08 -1.14 5.37
C SER A 132 -12.01 0.03 5.09
N ASP A 133 -12.39 0.72 6.16
CA ASP A 133 -13.07 2.01 6.11
C ASP A 133 -12.15 3.14 6.60
N HIS A 134 -10.88 2.81 6.86
CA HIS A 134 -9.87 3.78 7.30
C HIS A 134 -9.63 4.84 6.24
N LYS A 135 -9.62 6.11 6.65
CA LYS A 135 -9.32 7.24 5.78
C LYS A 135 -7.90 7.75 6.04
N SER A 136 -7.14 7.96 4.96
CA SER A 136 -5.80 8.53 5.07
C SER A 136 -5.86 10.01 5.50
N LYS A 137 -4.73 10.51 6.01
CA LYS A 137 -4.61 11.93 6.36
C LYS A 137 -4.83 12.84 5.14
N GLY A 138 -4.34 12.42 3.98
CA GLY A 138 -4.53 13.17 2.73
C GLY A 138 -5.99 13.23 2.31
N GLU A 139 -6.72 12.11 2.43
CA GLU A 139 -8.14 12.07 2.14
C GLU A 139 -8.95 12.95 3.10
N LEU A 140 -8.63 12.88 4.39
CA LEU A 140 -9.28 13.73 5.40
C LEU A 140 -9.02 15.22 5.15
N ALA A 141 -7.82 15.58 4.68
CA ALA A 141 -7.50 16.96 4.34
C ALA A 141 -8.34 17.47 3.17
N ILE A 142 -8.55 16.65 2.13
CA ILE A 142 -9.40 17.00 0.98
C ILE A 142 -10.85 17.17 1.40
N ILE A 143 -11.38 16.25 2.21
CA ILE A 143 -12.75 16.33 2.74
C ILE A 143 -12.94 17.64 3.52
N ARG A 144 -11.98 17.96 4.38
CA ARG A 144 -12.01 19.19 5.19
C ARG A 144 -12.02 20.43 4.32
N GLN A 145 -11.20 20.47 3.28
CA GLN A 145 -11.13 21.58 2.33
C GLN A 145 -12.46 21.75 1.60
N ASN A 146 -13.09 20.68 1.15
CA ASN A 146 -14.38 20.72 0.46
C ASN A 146 -15.49 21.24 1.37
N LEU A 147 -15.48 20.86 2.64
CA LEU A 147 -16.45 21.38 3.62
C LEU A 147 -16.29 22.89 3.85
N LEU A 148 -15.07 23.40 3.83
CA LEU A 148 -14.80 24.82 4.00
C LEU A 148 -15.16 25.64 2.73
N SER A 149 -15.16 25.00 1.56
CA SER A 149 -15.49 25.67 0.27
C SER A 149 -17.00 25.78 0.05
N ASN A 150 -17.81 25.05 0.77
CA ASN A 150 -19.25 25.09 0.72
C ASN A 150 -19.81 25.96 1.84
#